data_e7ac9dda39f6e63c5743aac8837ba6fa
#
_entry.id   e7ac9dda39f6e63c5743aac8837ba6fa
#
_cell.length_a   1.000
_cell.length_b   1.000
_cell.length_c   1.000
_cell.angle_alpha   90.00
_cell.angle_beta   90.00
_cell.angle_gamma   90.00
#
_symmetry.space_group_name_H-M   'P 1'
#
loop_
_entity.id
_entity.type
_entity.pdbx_description
1 polymer ?
#
loop_
_entity_poly.entity_id
_entity_poly.type
_entity_poly.pdbx_seq_one_letter_code
_entity_poly.pdbx_strand_id
1 'polypeptide(L)'
;MKNKKNLIQTIILSLVAIVVLFVAGVMVSGHFVSKSDGQIQIQLVDLNGVTTLEKDVDFKEGDTLQYLLEENFDNVVIENGMLMSIEEFVTPADWSTYIAIYVNGEMSMVGLLEIEFEDGTLISFVMTAFNYDF
;
A
#
# COMPACT_ATOMS: atom_id res chain seq x y z
N MET A 1 34.30 -8.84 -36.82
CA MET A 1 34.16 -7.55 -36.17
C MET A 1 32.88 -6.80 -36.51
N LYS A 2 32.40 -6.88 -37.72
CA LYS A 2 31.10 -6.29 -38.12
C LYS A 2 29.92 -6.87 -37.35
N ASN A 3 29.99 -8.17 -36.95
CA ASN A 3 28.89 -8.86 -36.26
C ASN A 3 28.68 -8.40 -34.82
N LYS A 4 29.74 -7.94 -34.13
CA LYS A 4 29.62 -7.43 -32.75
C LYS A 4 28.92 -6.07 -32.70
N LYS A 5 29.22 -5.17 -33.64
CA LYS A 5 28.55 -3.86 -33.73
C LYS A 5 27.06 -4.00 -34.05
N ASN A 6 26.72 -4.90 -34.96
CA ASN A 6 25.34 -5.14 -35.35
C ASN A 6 24.54 -5.80 -34.22
N LEU A 7 25.18 -6.72 -33.45
CA LEU A 7 24.57 -7.37 -32.32
C LEU A 7 24.25 -6.36 -31.19
N ILE A 8 25.19 -5.48 -30.87
CA ILE A 8 25.01 -4.46 -29.85
C ILE A 8 23.91 -3.47 -30.27
N GLN A 9 23.89 -3.03 -31.53
CA GLN A 9 22.84 -2.16 -32.03
C GLN A 9 21.47 -2.82 -31.98
N THR A 10 21.38 -4.11 -32.32
CA THR A 10 20.14 -4.88 -32.26
C THR A 10 19.64 -5.00 -30.84
N ILE A 11 20.53 -5.25 -29.86
CA ILE A 11 20.17 -5.32 -28.43
C ILE A 11 19.67 -3.97 -27.93
N ILE A 12 20.34 -2.88 -28.27
CA ILE A 12 19.93 -1.53 -27.86
C ILE A 12 18.56 -1.17 -28.46
N LEU A 13 18.33 -1.45 -29.72
CA LEU A 13 17.05 -1.22 -30.39
C LEU A 13 15.93 -2.05 -29.77
N SER A 14 16.21 -3.30 -29.39
CA SER A 14 15.23 -4.17 -28.72
C SER A 14 14.85 -3.62 -27.34
N LEU A 15 15.82 -3.13 -26.56
CA LEU A 15 15.58 -2.53 -25.25
C LEU A 15 14.74 -1.26 -25.36
N VAL A 16 15.04 -0.38 -26.33
CA VAL A 16 14.26 0.83 -26.55
C VAL A 16 12.83 0.50 -26.97
N ALA A 17 12.65 -0.49 -27.84
CA ALA A 17 11.31 -0.94 -28.25
C ALA A 17 10.49 -1.48 -27.08
N ILE A 18 11.10 -2.24 -26.17
CA ILE A 18 10.43 -2.76 -24.98
C ILE A 18 9.98 -1.60 -24.05
N VAL A 19 10.84 -0.62 -23.85
CA VAL A 19 10.51 0.56 -23.02
C VAL A 19 9.36 1.35 -23.63
N VAL A 20 9.38 1.58 -24.94
CA VAL A 20 8.32 2.30 -25.66
C VAL A 20 6.99 1.54 -25.58
N LEU A 21 7.00 0.21 -25.74
CA LEU A 21 5.81 -0.61 -25.61
C LEU A 21 5.26 -0.59 -24.20
N PHE A 22 6.12 -0.62 -23.19
CA PHE A 22 5.71 -0.53 -21.79
C PHE A 22 5.04 0.80 -21.49
N VAL A 23 5.62 1.93 -21.91
CA VAL A 23 5.05 3.26 -21.72
C VAL A 23 3.72 3.40 -22.46
N ALA A 24 3.65 2.92 -23.71
CA ALA A 24 2.42 2.93 -24.49
C ALA A 24 1.32 2.06 -23.82
N GLY A 25 1.69 0.89 -23.30
CA GLY A 25 0.78 0.02 -22.57
C GLY A 25 0.20 0.68 -21.33
N VAL A 26 1.03 1.37 -20.55
CA VAL A 26 0.58 2.11 -19.37
C VAL A 26 -0.35 3.25 -19.76
N MET A 27 -0.04 3.99 -20.84
CA MET A 27 -0.90 5.07 -21.32
C MET A 27 -2.25 4.57 -21.83
N VAL A 28 -2.26 3.45 -22.56
CA VAL A 28 -3.51 2.84 -23.06
C VAL A 28 -4.34 2.31 -21.90
N SER A 29 -3.72 1.69 -20.89
CA SER A 29 -4.41 1.25 -19.68
C SER A 29 -5.07 2.41 -18.94
N GLY A 30 -4.41 3.57 -18.90
CA GLY A 30 -4.93 4.78 -18.28
C GLY A 30 -6.17 5.36 -18.98
N HIS A 31 -6.43 5.02 -20.24
CA HIS A 31 -7.63 5.44 -20.96
C HIS A 31 -8.85 4.55 -20.72
N PHE A 32 -8.64 3.27 -20.39
CA PHE A 32 -9.71 2.28 -20.26
C PHE A 32 -10.09 1.97 -18.82
N VAL A 33 -9.22 2.27 -17.85
CA VAL A 33 -9.50 2.12 -16.43
C VAL A 33 -9.96 3.47 -15.91
N SER A 34 -11.02 3.51 -15.12
CA SER A 34 -11.47 4.73 -14.46
C SER A 34 -10.28 5.33 -13.68
N LYS A 35 -9.95 6.60 -13.98
CA LYS A 35 -8.83 7.29 -13.36
C LYS A 35 -8.96 7.26 -11.85
N SER A 36 -7.89 6.84 -11.15
CA SER A 36 -7.81 7.07 -9.72
C SER A 36 -7.57 8.57 -9.48
N ASP A 37 -8.11 9.09 -8.39
CA ASP A 37 -7.89 10.47 -7.99
C ASP A 37 -6.55 10.65 -7.26
N GLY A 38 -5.95 9.55 -6.85
CA GLY A 38 -4.65 9.53 -6.22
C GLY A 38 -4.25 8.12 -5.80
N GLN A 39 -3.12 8.05 -5.11
CA GLN A 39 -2.56 6.80 -4.62
C GLN A 39 -2.03 7.01 -3.21
N ILE A 40 -2.34 6.08 -2.31
CA ILE A 40 -1.76 6.04 -0.97
C ILE A 40 -0.87 4.82 -0.86
N GLN A 41 0.12 4.90 0.03
CA GLN A 41 0.97 3.77 0.36
C GLN A 41 0.55 3.22 1.71
N ILE A 42 0.39 1.90 1.79
CA ILE A 42 0.01 1.21 3.02
C ILE A 42 1.12 0.24 3.39
N GLN A 43 1.59 0.33 4.63
CA GLN A 43 2.63 -0.53 5.18
C GLN A 43 2.10 -1.31 6.38
N LEU A 44 2.50 -2.58 6.45
CA LEU A 44 2.27 -3.42 7.63
C LEU A 44 3.61 -3.63 8.32
N VAL A 45 3.70 -3.23 9.58
CA VAL A 45 4.94 -3.29 10.38
C VAL A 45 4.71 -4.21 11.56
N ASP A 46 5.61 -5.18 11.75
CA ASP A 46 5.49 -6.16 12.83
C ASP A 46 5.98 -5.61 14.19
N LEU A 47 5.92 -6.44 15.22
CA LEU A 47 6.35 -6.08 16.58
C LEU A 47 7.84 -5.72 16.67
N ASN A 48 8.64 -6.15 15.72
CA ASN A 48 10.07 -5.88 15.67
C ASN A 48 10.41 -4.62 14.87
N GLY A 49 9.39 -3.91 14.37
CA GLY A 49 9.60 -2.73 13.55
C GLY A 49 9.96 -3.02 12.09
N VAL A 50 9.75 -4.27 11.65
CA VAL A 50 10.05 -4.69 10.28
C VAL A 50 8.80 -4.55 9.41
N THR A 51 8.92 -3.88 8.28
CA THR A 51 7.85 -3.78 7.29
C THR A 51 7.70 -5.13 6.59
N THR A 52 6.59 -5.82 6.83
CA THR A 52 6.34 -7.14 6.26
C THR A 52 5.59 -7.08 4.93
N LEU A 53 4.84 -6.02 4.72
CA LEU A 53 4.09 -5.81 3.48
C LEU A 53 4.00 -4.32 3.21
N GLU A 54 4.15 -3.94 1.95
CA GLU A 54 4.03 -2.57 1.48
C GLU A 54 3.26 -2.60 0.17
N LYS A 55 2.23 -1.76 0.07
CA LYS A 55 1.35 -1.77 -1.09
C LYS A 55 0.90 -0.37 -1.44
N ASP A 56 0.96 -0.05 -2.72
CA ASP A 56 0.38 1.17 -3.26
C ASP A 56 -1.09 0.91 -3.62
N VAL A 57 -1.98 1.76 -3.16
CA VAL A 57 -3.41 1.60 -3.34
C VAL A 57 -3.99 2.83 -4.02
N ASP A 58 -4.60 2.62 -5.18
CA ASP A 58 -5.30 3.68 -5.90
C ASP A 58 -6.64 3.98 -5.22
N PHE A 59 -7.01 5.24 -5.16
CA PHE A 59 -8.30 5.63 -4.62
C PHE A 59 -9.02 6.61 -5.55
N LYS A 60 -10.33 6.71 -5.36
CA LYS A 60 -11.18 7.69 -6.01
C LYS A 60 -11.79 8.59 -4.96
N GLU A 61 -12.16 9.81 -5.37
CA GLU A 61 -12.88 10.72 -4.49
C GLU A 61 -14.10 10.03 -3.89
N GLY A 62 -14.25 10.14 -2.57
CA GLY A 62 -15.32 9.49 -1.84
C GLY A 62 -14.99 8.11 -1.28
N ASP A 63 -13.87 7.50 -1.68
CA ASP A 63 -13.44 6.23 -1.11
C ASP A 63 -13.02 6.41 0.35
N THR A 64 -13.43 5.47 1.21
CA THR A 64 -13.02 5.43 2.61
C THR A 64 -11.82 4.52 2.77
N LEU A 65 -11.04 4.74 3.83
CA LEU A 65 -9.93 3.84 4.14
C LEU A 65 -10.42 2.41 4.38
N GLN A 66 -11.55 2.24 5.05
CA GLN A 66 -12.16 0.92 5.25
C GLN A 66 -12.38 0.20 3.91
N TYR A 67 -12.99 0.89 2.94
CA TYR A 67 -13.24 0.32 1.61
C TYR A 67 -11.93 -0.11 0.94
N LEU A 68 -10.92 0.76 0.97
CA LEU A 68 -9.62 0.46 0.35
C LEU A 68 -8.94 -0.74 0.99
N LEU A 69 -9.03 -0.88 2.31
CA LEU A 69 -8.46 -2.02 3.01
C LEU A 69 -9.19 -3.32 2.66
N GLU A 70 -10.52 -3.31 2.68
CA GLU A 70 -11.34 -4.49 2.36
C GLU A 70 -11.13 -4.97 0.92
N GLU A 71 -10.92 -4.04 -0.02
CA GLU A 71 -10.69 -4.37 -1.43
C GLU A 71 -9.27 -4.84 -1.73
N ASN A 72 -8.27 -4.44 -0.95
CA ASN A 72 -6.86 -4.66 -1.28
C ASN A 72 -6.12 -5.61 -0.36
N PHE A 73 -6.70 -5.97 0.78
CA PHE A 73 -6.06 -6.85 1.77
C PHE A 73 -7.01 -7.96 2.20
N ASP A 74 -6.42 -9.07 2.67
CA ASP A 74 -7.16 -10.20 3.20
C ASP A 74 -7.34 -10.06 4.72
N ASN A 75 -8.32 -10.77 5.27
CA ASN A 75 -8.58 -10.86 6.70
C ASN A 75 -8.79 -9.52 7.39
N VAL A 76 -9.37 -8.56 6.68
CA VAL A 76 -9.67 -7.25 7.26
C VAL A 76 -10.90 -7.35 8.15
N VAL A 77 -10.74 -7.11 9.45
CA VAL A 77 -11.82 -7.05 10.41
C VAL A 77 -11.78 -5.72 11.13
N ILE A 78 -12.86 -4.98 11.05
CA ILE A 78 -13.01 -3.68 11.70
C ILE A 78 -14.22 -3.77 12.63
N GLU A 79 -13.99 -3.52 13.92
CA GLU A 79 -15.04 -3.53 14.94
C GLU A 79 -15.02 -2.22 15.72
N ASN A 80 -16.16 -1.55 15.78
CA ASN A 80 -16.31 -0.29 16.51
C ASN A 80 -15.28 0.79 16.08
N GLY A 81 -14.96 0.81 14.78
CA GLY A 81 -13.98 1.76 14.23
C GLY A 81 -12.52 1.40 14.46
N MET A 82 -12.25 0.22 15.05
CA MET A 82 -10.89 -0.27 15.29
C MET A 82 -10.53 -1.39 14.32
N LEU A 83 -9.34 -1.33 13.77
CA LEU A 83 -8.81 -2.40 12.94
C LEU A 83 -8.34 -3.54 13.84
N MET A 84 -9.07 -4.65 13.80
CA MET A 84 -8.78 -5.83 14.63
C MET A 84 -7.88 -6.83 13.94
N SER A 85 -7.95 -6.92 12.62
CA SER A 85 -7.05 -7.76 11.85
C SER A 85 -6.86 -7.23 10.44
N ILE A 86 -5.70 -7.51 9.87
CA ILE A 86 -5.35 -7.26 8.47
C ILE A 86 -4.22 -8.21 8.09
N GLU A 87 -4.43 -8.99 7.03
CA GLU A 87 -3.48 -10.03 6.61
C GLU A 87 -3.16 -10.99 7.78
N GLU A 88 -1.88 -11.10 8.15
CA GLU A 88 -1.42 -11.94 9.25
C GLU A 88 -1.54 -11.27 10.63
N PHE A 89 -1.81 -9.98 10.66
CA PHE A 89 -1.90 -9.21 11.90
C PHE A 89 -3.28 -9.39 12.51
N VAL A 90 -3.31 -9.90 13.73
CA VAL A 90 -4.55 -10.15 14.48
C VAL A 90 -4.37 -9.62 15.89
N THR A 91 -5.33 -8.81 16.35
CA THR A 91 -5.38 -8.38 17.73
C THR A 91 -5.92 -9.55 18.57
N PRO A 92 -5.14 -10.09 19.53
CA PRO A 92 -5.59 -11.19 20.33
C PRO A 92 -6.69 -10.79 21.33
N ALA A 93 -7.44 -11.78 21.82
CA ALA A 93 -8.56 -11.53 22.73
C ALA A 93 -8.12 -10.90 24.04
N ASP A 94 -6.88 -11.14 24.48
CA ASP A 94 -6.33 -10.57 25.71
C ASP A 94 -5.77 -9.15 25.54
N TRP A 95 -5.77 -8.62 24.31
CA TRP A 95 -5.24 -7.29 23.98
C TRP A 95 -3.78 -7.09 24.35
N SER A 96 -2.99 -8.16 24.40
CA SER A 96 -1.55 -8.06 24.64
C SER A 96 -0.81 -7.27 23.53
N THR A 97 -1.38 -7.28 22.35
CA THR A 97 -0.91 -6.46 21.21
C THR A 97 -2.13 -5.83 20.55
N TYR A 98 -1.88 -4.75 19.81
CA TYR A 98 -2.91 -4.09 19.02
C TYR A 98 -2.29 -3.48 17.77
N ILE A 99 -3.13 -3.10 16.81
CA ILE A 99 -2.68 -2.47 15.58
C ILE A 99 -2.79 -0.96 15.73
N ALA A 100 -1.63 -0.29 15.85
CA ALA A 100 -1.57 1.16 15.88
C ALA A 100 -1.54 1.71 14.46
N ILE A 101 -2.14 2.89 14.25
CA ILE A 101 -2.22 3.52 12.95
C ILE A 101 -1.35 4.77 12.94
N TYR A 102 -0.45 4.84 11.96
CA TYR A 102 0.39 6.02 11.73
C TYR A 102 0.06 6.60 10.38
N VAL A 103 -0.09 7.91 10.32
CA VAL A 103 -0.33 8.65 9.09
C VAL A 103 0.85 9.57 8.85
N ASN A 104 1.56 9.37 7.75
CA ASN A 104 2.79 10.11 7.42
C ASN A 104 3.81 10.11 8.56
N GLY A 105 3.95 8.98 9.25
CA GLY A 105 4.91 8.80 10.32
C GLY A 105 4.45 9.28 11.70
N GLU A 106 3.26 9.85 11.82
CA GLU A 106 2.71 10.31 13.09
C GLU A 106 1.57 9.40 13.54
N MET A 107 1.53 9.07 14.83
CA MET A 107 0.47 8.25 15.38
C MET A 107 -0.88 8.98 15.23
N SER A 108 -1.86 8.27 14.66
CA SER A 108 -3.21 8.82 14.51
C SER A 108 -3.89 8.94 15.87
N MET A 109 -4.51 10.08 16.10
CA MET A 109 -5.32 10.34 17.29
C MET A 109 -6.80 10.05 17.06
N VAL A 110 -7.16 9.62 15.84
CA VAL A 110 -8.55 9.28 15.48
C VAL A 110 -8.63 7.82 15.06
N GLY A 111 -9.84 7.26 15.10
CA GLY A 111 -10.09 5.89 14.67
C GLY A 111 -10.00 5.73 13.16
N LEU A 112 -9.97 4.48 12.71
CA LEU A 112 -9.81 4.12 11.29
C LEU A 112 -10.83 4.81 10.39
N LEU A 113 -12.07 4.92 10.83
CA LEU A 113 -13.17 5.47 10.02
C LEU A 113 -13.08 6.99 9.86
N GLU A 114 -12.27 7.66 10.68
CA GLU A 114 -12.12 9.11 10.68
C GLU A 114 -10.82 9.57 10.03
N ILE A 115 -10.00 8.65 9.53
CA ILE A 115 -8.73 9.00 8.91
C ILE A 115 -8.99 9.58 7.53
N GLU A 116 -8.46 10.78 7.33
CA GLU A 116 -8.46 11.45 6.03
C GLU A 116 -7.13 11.20 5.33
N PHE A 117 -7.18 11.07 4.02
CA PHE A 117 -5.98 10.84 3.22
C PHE A 117 -6.10 11.58 1.89
N GLU A 118 -4.96 11.85 1.31
CA GLU A 118 -4.82 12.48 0.00
C GLU A 118 -3.75 11.74 -0.81
N ASP A 119 -3.55 12.15 -2.05
CA ASP A 119 -2.50 11.58 -2.89
C ASP A 119 -1.14 11.69 -2.21
N GLY A 120 -0.42 10.59 -2.13
CA GLY A 120 0.90 10.53 -1.51
C GLY A 120 0.90 10.25 0.00
N THR A 121 -0.26 10.09 0.62
CA THR A 121 -0.33 9.76 2.06
C THR A 121 0.25 8.37 2.31
N LEU A 122 1.09 8.27 3.35
CA LEU A 122 1.60 7.00 3.86
C LEU A 122 0.82 6.61 5.11
N ILE A 123 0.19 5.44 5.07
CA ILE A 123 -0.51 4.88 6.23
C ILE A 123 0.21 3.60 6.66
N SER A 124 0.62 3.54 7.92
CA SER A 124 1.31 2.38 8.49
C SER A 124 0.46 1.75 9.58
N PHE A 125 0.23 0.46 9.46
CA PHE A 125 -0.40 -0.35 10.51
C PHE A 125 0.69 -1.10 11.24
N VAL A 126 0.88 -0.78 12.52
CA VAL A 126 2.02 -1.23 13.30
C VAL A 126 1.54 -2.08 14.46
N MET A 127 1.94 -3.36 14.47
CA MET A 127 1.71 -4.20 15.64
C MET A 127 2.46 -3.65 16.83
N THR A 128 1.73 -3.35 17.88
CA THR A 128 2.26 -2.67 19.06
C THR A 128 1.94 -3.48 20.31
N ALA A 129 2.93 -3.69 21.17
CA ALA A 129 2.73 -4.35 22.45
C ALA A 129 2.05 -3.38 23.42
N PHE A 130 1.04 -3.87 24.10
CA PHE A 130 0.36 -3.08 25.11
C PHE A 130 1.14 -3.18 26.42
N ASN A 131 1.72 -2.07 26.86
CA ASN A 131 2.46 -2.03 28.11
C ASN A 131 1.52 -1.69 29.28
N TYR A 132 1.34 -2.68 30.15
CA TYR A 132 0.56 -2.51 31.38
C TYR A 132 1.41 -2.01 32.55
N ASP A 133 2.53 -1.36 32.28
CA ASP A 133 3.39 -0.80 33.32
C ASP A 133 2.74 0.48 33.88
N PHE A 134 2.09 0.31 34.98
CA PHE A 134 1.57 1.43 35.76
C PHE A 134 2.53 1.78 36.90
#